data_873140dbb00619a2c4f32beac0805abb
#
_entry.id   873140dbb00619a2c4f32beac0805abb
#
_cell.length_a   1.000
_cell.length_b   1.000
_cell.length_c   1.000
_cell.angle_alpha   90.00
_cell.angle_beta   90.00
_cell.angle_gamma   90.00
#
_symmetry.space_group_name_H-M   'P 1'
#
loop_
_entity.id
_entity.type
_entity.pdbx_description
1 polymer ?
#
loop_
_entity_poly.entity_id
_entity_poly.type
_entity_poly.pdbx_seq_one_letter_code
_entity_poly.pdbx_strand_id
1 'polypeptide(L)'
;HLMLTDGIEVEYMGKDGIKGDKVYLIDFDNIENNEFIVCNQFTVIENNVNKRPDVVVFVNGLPLVVVELKNPADQNATVRKAFTQLQNYKKAIPSLFYYNSILVASDGLDAKTGTISSDLSRFIAWKSTDGFTEDKGTVPQIETLVRGMLKKKTLLDLIRHFIVFEKAKKEDLIIFAILC
;
A
#
# COMPACT_ATOMS: atom_id res chain seq x y z
N HIS A 1 -0.73 -11.57 3.19
CA HIS A 1 -1.08 -11.51 1.75
C HIS A 1 -2.04 -12.64 1.39
N LEU A 2 -1.68 -13.92 1.60
CA LEU A 2 -2.55 -15.05 1.27
C LEU A 2 -3.99 -14.89 1.80
N MET A 3 -4.15 -14.37 3.02
CA MET A 3 -5.49 -14.07 3.55
C MET A 3 -6.24 -13.01 2.73
N LEU A 4 -5.52 -12.07 2.09
CA LEU A 4 -6.13 -11.07 1.23
C LEU A 4 -6.53 -11.64 -0.13
N THR A 5 -5.69 -12.51 -0.71
CA THR A 5 -5.87 -13.04 -2.08
C THR A 5 -6.70 -14.31 -2.13
N ASP A 6 -6.50 -15.21 -1.17
CA ASP A 6 -7.07 -16.55 -1.20
C ASP A 6 -8.26 -16.71 -0.25
N GLY A 7 -8.52 -15.68 0.57
CA GLY A 7 -9.55 -15.71 1.60
C GLY A 7 -9.11 -16.40 2.89
N ILE A 8 -9.97 -16.35 3.88
CA ILE A 8 -9.78 -16.92 5.22
C ILE A 8 -10.75 -18.07 5.39
N GLU A 9 -10.26 -19.26 5.68
CA GLU A 9 -11.10 -20.41 6.03
C GLU A 9 -11.74 -20.17 7.40
N VAL A 10 -13.04 -20.29 7.48
CA VAL A 10 -13.81 -20.13 8.70
C VAL A 10 -14.74 -21.31 8.91
N GLU A 11 -14.95 -21.66 10.16
CA GLU A 11 -15.99 -22.62 10.56
C GLU A 11 -17.09 -21.87 11.31
N TYR A 12 -18.33 -22.18 10.99
CA TYR A 12 -19.49 -21.58 11.68
C TYR A 12 -20.57 -22.62 11.92
N MET A 13 -21.39 -22.36 12.95
CA MET A 13 -22.55 -23.21 13.28
C MET A 13 -23.69 -22.89 12.31
N GLY A 14 -23.96 -23.79 11.40
CA GLY A 14 -25.14 -23.76 10.52
C GLY A 14 -26.34 -24.47 11.17
N LYS A 15 -27.49 -24.45 10.49
CA LYS A 15 -28.71 -25.15 10.97
C LYS A 15 -28.51 -26.68 11.09
N ASP A 16 -27.65 -27.24 10.28
CA ASP A 16 -27.41 -28.70 10.16
C ASP A 16 -26.06 -29.13 10.78
N GLY A 17 -25.42 -28.27 11.61
CA GLY A 17 -24.12 -28.55 12.23
C GLY A 17 -23.02 -27.56 11.80
N ILE A 18 -21.76 -27.92 12.08
CA ILE A 18 -20.58 -27.10 11.72
C ILE A 18 -20.38 -27.14 10.21
N LYS A 19 -20.26 -25.98 9.59
CA LYS A 19 -19.95 -25.80 8.17
C LYS A 19 -18.66 -25.02 8.01
N GLY A 20 -17.82 -25.44 7.07
CA GLY A 20 -16.64 -24.67 6.61
C GLY A 20 -17.01 -23.78 5.42
N ASP A 21 -16.44 -22.59 5.39
CA ASP A 21 -16.59 -21.65 4.26
C ASP A 21 -15.36 -20.75 4.17
N LYS A 22 -15.27 -19.95 3.09
CA LYS A 22 -14.23 -18.93 2.92
C LYS A 22 -14.83 -17.54 3.00
N VAL A 23 -14.17 -16.68 3.79
CA VAL A 23 -14.46 -15.24 3.84
C VAL A 23 -13.38 -14.49 3.05
N TYR A 24 -13.80 -13.68 2.10
CA TYR A 24 -12.92 -12.84 1.31
C TYR A 24 -12.93 -11.42 1.88
N LEU A 25 -11.74 -10.89 2.19
CA LEU A 25 -11.58 -9.53 2.71
C LEU A 25 -11.66 -8.49 1.59
N ILE A 26 -11.33 -8.89 0.37
CA ILE A 26 -11.38 -8.06 -0.84
C ILE A 26 -12.07 -8.87 -1.94
N ASP A 27 -13.03 -8.26 -2.61
CA ASP A 27 -13.64 -8.81 -3.83
C ASP A 27 -12.83 -8.32 -5.04
N PHE A 28 -11.93 -9.15 -5.52
CA PHE A 28 -11.08 -8.83 -6.67
C PHE A 28 -11.81 -8.97 -8.01
N ASP A 29 -12.91 -9.69 -8.05
CA ASP A 29 -13.65 -9.97 -9.28
C ASP A 29 -14.71 -8.90 -9.54
N ASN A 30 -15.31 -8.35 -8.47
CA ASN A 30 -16.24 -7.23 -8.55
C ASN A 30 -15.77 -6.07 -7.68
N ILE A 31 -15.04 -5.13 -8.30
CA ILE A 31 -14.39 -4.02 -7.63
C ILE A 31 -15.37 -3.13 -6.84
N GLU A 32 -16.58 -2.96 -7.34
CA GLU A 32 -17.60 -2.09 -6.73
C GLU A 32 -18.17 -2.66 -5.43
N ASN A 33 -17.92 -3.94 -5.13
CA ASN A 33 -18.26 -4.53 -3.84
C ASN A 33 -17.30 -4.10 -2.71
N ASN A 34 -16.21 -3.40 -3.05
CA ASN A 34 -15.24 -2.93 -2.07
C ASN A 34 -15.45 -1.45 -1.72
N GLU A 35 -15.26 -1.12 -0.46
CA GLU A 35 -15.19 0.25 0.00
C GLU A 35 -13.76 0.79 -0.08
N PHE A 36 -13.59 1.95 -0.74
CA PHE A 36 -12.30 2.65 -0.84
C PHE A 36 -12.39 3.97 -0.10
N ILE A 37 -11.56 4.13 0.93
CA ILE A 37 -11.50 5.35 1.73
C ILE A 37 -10.10 5.94 1.65
N VAL A 38 -10.00 7.24 1.40
CA VAL A 38 -8.74 7.99 1.45
C VAL A 38 -8.82 8.95 2.63
N CYS A 39 -7.91 8.76 3.58
CA CYS A 39 -7.81 9.63 4.76
C CYS A 39 -6.53 10.45 4.67
N ASN A 40 -6.66 11.77 4.72
CA ASN A 40 -5.52 12.65 4.92
C ASN A 40 -5.25 12.84 6.42
N GLN A 41 -3.98 12.93 6.79
CA GLN A 41 -3.52 13.20 8.16
C GLN A 41 -4.14 12.22 9.18
N PHE A 42 -4.17 10.93 8.83
CA PHE A 42 -4.72 9.87 9.69
C PHE A 42 -3.89 9.71 10.96
N THR A 43 -4.49 10.04 12.11
CA THR A 43 -3.78 10.00 13.39
C THR A 43 -3.77 8.61 13.99
N VAL A 44 -2.59 8.09 14.29
CA VAL A 44 -2.38 6.82 15.00
C VAL A 44 -1.63 7.08 16.31
N ILE A 45 -2.17 6.57 17.40
CA ILE A 45 -1.53 6.63 18.72
C ILE A 45 -1.22 5.20 19.16
N GLU A 46 0.05 4.88 19.29
CA GLU A 46 0.53 3.56 19.70
C GLU A 46 1.69 3.72 20.70
N ASN A 47 1.65 3.01 21.83
CA ASN A 47 2.67 3.10 22.88
C ASN A 47 3.01 4.54 23.32
N ASN A 48 2.01 5.40 23.48
CA ASN A 48 2.13 6.82 23.79
C ASN A 48 2.85 7.66 22.71
N VAL A 49 3.06 7.10 21.52
CA VAL A 49 3.61 7.82 20.38
C VAL A 49 2.48 8.18 19.43
N ASN A 50 2.36 9.48 19.15
CA ASN A 50 1.38 9.99 18.18
C ASN A 50 2.09 10.25 16.84
N LYS A 51 1.59 9.62 15.78
CA LYS A 51 2.05 9.82 14.40
C LYS A 51 0.87 10.07 13.48
N ARG A 52 1.14 10.79 12.41
CA ARG A 52 0.10 11.23 11.47
C ARG A 52 0.65 11.22 10.03
N PRO A 53 0.60 10.05 9.35
CA PRO A 53 0.91 9.94 7.94
C PRO A 53 0.05 10.89 7.09
N ASP A 54 0.63 11.39 6.00
CA ASP A 54 -0.05 12.40 5.18
C ASP A 54 -1.29 11.85 4.50
N VAL A 55 -1.20 10.65 3.90
CA VAL A 55 -2.36 9.98 3.30
C VAL A 55 -2.31 8.49 3.56
N VAL A 56 -3.46 7.93 3.93
CA VAL A 56 -3.67 6.48 4.05
C VAL A 56 -4.86 6.08 3.17
N VAL A 57 -4.66 5.07 2.33
CA VAL A 57 -5.73 4.49 1.53
C VAL A 57 -6.16 3.17 2.15
N PHE A 58 -7.44 3.10 2.47
CA PHE A 58 -8.08 1.91 3.01
C PHE A 58 -8.91 1.23 1.94
N VAL A 59 -8.88 -0.10 1.94
CA VAL A 59 -9.82 -0.94 1.20
C VAL A 59 -10.49 -1.86 2.19
N ASN A 60 -11.81 -1.80 2.27
CA ASN A 60 -12.61 -2.55 3.25
C ASN A 60 -12.07 -2.42 4.69
N GLY A 61 -11.62 -1.20 5.08
CA GLY A 61 -11.05 -0.90 6.39
C GLY A 61 -9.57 -1.31 6.57
N LEU A 62 -8.92 -1.98 5.61
CA LEU A 62 -7.52 -2.36 5.67
C LEU A 62 -6.62 -1.24 5.12
N PRO A 63 -5.62 -0.75 5.87
CA PRO A 63 -4.72 0.33 5.44
C PRO A 63 -3.67 -0.20 4.45
N LEU A 64 -4.04 -0.33 3.18
CA LEU A 64 -3.20 -0.99 2.17
C LEU A 64 -2.13 -0.10 1.57
N VAL A 65 -2.35 1.23 1.53
CA VAL A 65 -1.37 2.19 1.00
C VAL A 65 -1.11 3.29 2.03
N VAL A 66 0.16 3.58 2.27
CA VAL A 66 0.59 4.74 3.07
C VAL A 66 1.46 5.64 2.21
N VAL A 67 1.10 6.91 2.16
CA VAL A 67 1.78 7.95 1.38
C VAL A 67 2.37 9.00 2.31
N GLU A 68 3.61 9.34 2.10
CA GLU A 68 4.28 10.48 2.75
C GLU A 68 4.69 11.49 1.69
N LEU A 69 4.32 12.74 1.92
CA LEU A 69 4.55 13.87 1.03
C LEU A 69 5.49 14.87 1.69
N LYS A 70 6.39 15.45 0.92
CA LYS A 70 7.17 16.61 1.34
C LYS A 70 6.76 17.81 0.50
N ASN A 71 6.78 19.00 1.13
CA ASN A 71 6.40 20.23 0.44
C ASN A 71 7.47 20.58 -0.61
N PRO A 72 7.14 20.67 -1.90
CA PRO A 72 8.10 21.00 -2.95
C PRO A 72 8.71 22.41 -2.80
N ALA A 73 8.08 23.30 -2.04
CA ALA A 73 8.64 24.62 -1.73
C ALA A 73 9.77 24.58 -0.70
N ASP A 74 9.96 23.49 0.03
CA ASP A 74 11.10 23.30 0.93
C ASP A 74 12.33 22.87 0.12
N GLN A 75 13.38 23.67 0.10
CA GLN A 75 14.65 23.37 -0.58
C GLN A 75 15.28 22.04 -0.15
N ASN A 76 14.89 21.54 1.01
CA ASN A 76 15.32 20.25 1.55
C ASN A 76 14.31 19.12 1.33
N ALA A 77 13.18 19.37 0.64
CA ALA A 77 12.24 18.30 0.31
C ALA A 77 12.90 17.28 -0.63
N THR A 78 12.80 16.03 -0.31
CA THR A 78 13.30 14.94 -1.16
C THR A 78 12.49 13.68 -0.95
N VAL A 79 12.36 12.88 -1.98
CA VAL A 79 11.78 11.53 -1.89
C VAL A 79 12.49 10.69 -0.81
N ARG A 80 13.81 10.87 -0.63
CA ARG A 80 14.57 10.20 0.44
C ARG A 80 14.08 10.58 1.84
N LYS A 81 13.76 11.85 2.09
CA LYS A 81 13.22 12.28 3.39
C LYS A 81 11.82 11.72 3.64
N ALA A 82 10.97 11.69 2.61
CA ALA A 82 9.67 11.05 2.69
C ALA A 82 9.81 9.54 2.99
N PHE A 83 10.69 8.85 2.30
CA PHE A 83 11.02 7.45 2.58
C PHE A 83 11.51 7.23 4.03
N THR A 84 12.44 8.06 4.50
CA THR A 84 12.94 7.97 5.89
C THR A 84 11.81 8.14 6.89
N GLN A 85 10.88 9.05 6.63
CA GLN A 85 9.71 9.25 7.49
C GLN A 85 8.80 8.01 7.51
N LEU A 86 8.57 7.35 6.37
CA LEU A 86 7.83 6.09 6.31
C LEU A 86 8.52 4.99 7.16
N GLN A 87 9.86 4.89 7.12
CA GLN A 87 10.59 3.95 7.97
C GLN A 87 10.45 4.29 9.47
N ASN A 88 10.39 5.58 9.83
CA ASN A 88 10.14 6.01 11.21
C ASN A 88 8.72 5.64 11.66
N TYR A 89 7.71 5.79 10.78
CA TYR A 89 6.34 5.37 11.09
C TYR A 89 6.24 3.87 11.32
N LYS A 90 6.88 3.04 10.50
CA LYS A 90 6.92 1.58 10.68
C LYS A 90 7.44 1.17 12.06
N LYS A 91 8.38 1.92 12.62
CA LYS A 91 8.93 1.67 13.96
C LYS A 91 8.04 2.20 15.08
N ALA A 92 7.41 3.35 14.87
CA ALA A 92 6.69 4.09 15.89
C ALA A 92 5.22 3.65 16.04
N ILE A 93 4.59 3.25 14.94
CA ILE A 93 3.18 2.84 14.85
C ILE A 93 3.04 1.59 13.97
N PRO A 94 3.69 0.46 14.35
CA PRO A 94 3.72 -0.75 13.53
C PRO A 94 2.35 -1.31 13.20
N SER A 95 1.34 -1.11 14.03
CA SER A 95 -0.02 -1.61 13.80
C SER A 95 -0.63 -1.13 12.48
N LEU A 96 -0.32 0.11 12.05
CA LEU A 96 -0.78 0.63 10.77
C LEU A 96 -0.23 -0.15 9.57
N PHE A 97 0.92 -0.82 9.75
CA PHE A 97 1.65 -1.48 8.66
C PHE A 97 1.46 -2.99 8.61
N TYR A 98 0.70 -3.60 9.52
CA TYR A 98 0.47 -5.06 9.51
C TYR A 98 -0.19 -5.56 8.23
N TYR A 99 -1.04 -4.74 7.63
CA TYR A 99 -1.76 -5.08 6.38
C TYR A 99 -1.28 -4.25 5.19
N ASN A 100 -0.30 -3.36 5.40
CA ASN A 100 0.17 -2.48 4.36
C ASN A 100 0.83 -3.25 3.22
N SER A 101 0.45 -2.93 2.00
CA SER A 101 0.97 -3.54 0.79
C SER A 101 1.90 -2.59 0.03
N ILE A 102 1.61 -1.29 0.04
CA ILE A 102 2.28 -0.31 -0.80
C ILE A 102 2.64 0.93 0.01
N LEU A 103 3.88 1.39 -0.16
CA LEU A 103 4.39 2.65 0.36
C LEU A 103 4.65 3.61 -0.79
N VAL A 104 4.30 4.88 -0.61
CA VAL A 104 4.58 5.96 -1.57
C VAL A 104 5.34 7.07 -0.87
N ALA A 105 6.47 7.47 -1.44
CA ALA A 105 7.27 8.59 -1.00
C ALA A 105 7.35 9.65 -2.11
N SER A 106 7.00 10.90 -1.80
CA SER A 106 7.01 12.00 -2.77
C SER A 106 7.56 13.28 -2.16
N ASP A 107 8.19 14.11 -2.99
CA ASP A 107 8.56 15.48 -2.65
C ASP A 107 7.62 16.52 -3.29
N GLY A 108 6.50 16.06 -3.83
CA GLY A 108 5.47 16.88 -4.46
C GLY A 108 5.61 16.95 -5.99
N LEU A 109 6.78 16.66 -6.54
CA LEU A 109 7.04 16.54 -7.98
C LEU A 109 7.37 15.09 -8.34
N ASP A 110 8.47 14.59 -7.79
CA ASP A 110 8.86 13.20 -7.92
C ASP A 110 8.08 12.33 -6.94
N ALA A 111 7.75 11.12 -7.38
CA ALA A 111 7.09 10.11 -6.56
C ALA A 111 7.62 8.73 -6.86
N LYS A 112 7.90 7.98 -5.80
CA LYS A 112 8.34 6.60 -5.90
C LYS A 112 7.50 5.71 -5.00
N THR A 113 7.29 4.50 -5.45
CA THR A 113 6.50 3.48 -4.75
C THR A 113 7.32 2.22 -4.53
N GLY A 114 7.05 1.54 -3.45
CA GLY A 114 7.64 0.26 -3.12
C GLY A 114 6.78 -0.48 -2.10
N THR A 115 7.21 -1.65 -1.71
CA THR A 115 6.53 -2.45 -0.71
C THR A 115 7.08 -2.18 0.70
N ILE A 116 6.42 -2.73 1.71
CA ILE A 116 6.77 -2.50 3.12
C ILE A 116 8.22 -2.88 3.47
N SER A 117 8.78 -3.90 2.83
CA SER A 117 10.15 -4.37 3.07
C SER A 117 11.18 -3.79 2.11
N SER A 118 10.77 -3.06 1.08
CA SER A 118 11.67 -2.46 0.09
C SER A 118 12.55 -1.38 0.72
N ASP A 119 13.84 -1.41 0.42
CA ASP A 119 14.71 -0.26 0.62
C ASP A 119 14.49 0.80 -0.48
N LEU A 120 15.08 1.99 -0.32
CA LEU A 120 14.87 3.09 -1.26
C LEU A 120 15.36 2.77 -2.69
N SER A 121 16.36 1.90 -2.85
CA SER A 121 16.89 1.54 -4.16
C SER A 121 15.91 0.72 -4.99
N ARG A 122 14.94 0.09 -4.32
CA ARG A 122 13.86 -0.69 -4.94
C ARG A 122 12.56 0.10 -5.11
N PHE A 123 12.53 1.35 -4.67
CA PHE A 123 11.40 2.23 -4.94
C PHE A 123 11.48 2.73 -6.37
N ILE A 124 10.42 2.52 -7.14
CA ILE A 124 10.32 2.87 -8.56
C ILE A 124 9.31 4.00 -8.79
N ALA A 125 9.49 4.76 -9.85
CA ALA A 125 8.49 5.71 -10.32
C ALA A 125 7.42 4.99 -11.14
N TRP A 126 6.15 5.35 -10.93
CA TRP A 126 5.07 4.89 -11.78
C TRP A 126 5.02 5.77 -13.03
N LYS A 127 4.98 5.17 -14.22
CA LYS A 127 5.25 5.87 -15.47
C LYS A 127 4.06 6.04 -16.41
N SER A 128 2.90 5.52 -16.06
CA SER A 128 1.75 5.52 -16.97
C SER A 128 0.43 5.77 -16.23
N THR A 129 -0.46 6.54 -16.82
CA THR A 129 -1.82 6.74 -16.33
C THR A 129 -2.83 5.76 -16.92
N ASP A 130 -2.54 5.19 -18.08
CA ASP A 130 -3.42 4.27 -18.83
C ASP A 130 -2.89 2.83 -18.90
N GLY A 131 -1.63 2.59 -18.51
CA GLY A 131 -0.95 1.31 -18.56
C GLY A 131 -0.29 1.00 -19.91
N PHE A 132 -0.41 1.88 -20.89
CA PHE A 132 0.11 1.67 -22.26
C PHE A 132 1.08 2.75 -22.70
N THR A 133 0.84 4.00 -22.29
CA THR A 133 1.62 5.16 -22.72
C THR A 133 2.50 5.64 -21.57
N GLU A 134 3.81 5.71 -21.79
CA GLU A 134 4.72 6.30 -20.82
C GLU A 134 4.52 7.82 -20.76
N ASP A 135 4.32 8.34 -19.55
CA ASP A 135 4.27 9.78 -19.29
C ASP A 135 5.67 10.37 -19.49
N LYS A 136 5.78 11.34 -20.40
CA LYS A 136 7.04 12.00 -20.77
C LYS A 136 7.40 13.19 -19.86
N GLY A 137 6.87 13.22 -18.64
CA GLY A 137 7.15 14.31 -17.70
C GLY A 137 6.31 15.57 -17.96
N THR A 138 5.16 15.43 -18.57
CA THR A 138 4.19 16.53 -18.82
C THR A 138 3.45 16.93 -17.54
N VAL A 139 3.36 16.01 -16.58
CA VAL A 139 2.76 16.21 -15.26
C VAL A 139 3.70 15.70 -14.15
N PRO A 140 3.53 16.17 -12.91
CA PRO A 140 4.30 15.63 -11.78
C PRO A 140 4.15 14.13 -11.63
N GLN A 141 5.22 13.41 -11.27
CA GLN A 141 5.19 11.96 -11.11
C GLN A 141 4.14 11.49 -10.08
N ILE A 142 3.89 12.28 -9.04
CA ILE A 142 2.84 11.96 -8.06
C ILE A 142 1.46 11.93 -8.71
N GLU A 143 1.18 12.78 -9.69
CA GLU A 143 -0.09 12.78 -10.40
C GLU A 143 -0.21 11.54 -11.29
N THR A 144 0.84 11.18 -12.03
CA THR A 144 0.89 9.96 -12.84
C THR A 144 0.68 8.72 -11.96
N LEU A 145 1.31 8.68 -10.77
CA LEU A 145 1.14 7.59 -9.82
C LEU A 145 -0.30 7.49 -9.31
N VAL A 146 -0.88 8.61 -8.88
CA VAL A 146 -2.27 8.61 -8.36
C VAL A 146 -3.26 8.22 -9.45
N ARG A 147 -3.14 8.81 -10.64
CA ARG A 147 -4.06 8.56 -11.76
C ARG A 147 -3.90 7.18 -12.39
N GLY A 148 -2.73 6.58 -12.33
CA GLY A 148 -2.44 5.27 -12.89
C GLY A 148 -2.51 4.15 -11.86
N MET A 149 -1.57 4.13 -10.91
CA MET A 149 -1.39 3.06 -9.94
C MET A 149 -2.53 2.97 -8.92
N LEU A 150 -3.02 4.11 -8.41
CA LEU A 150 -4.04 4.13 -7.37
C LEU A 150 -5.48 4.11 -7.93
N LYS A 151 -5.69 3.91 -9.23
CA LYS A 151 -7.01 3.54 -9.73
C LYS A 151 -7.47 2.26 -9.03
N LYS A 152 -8.72 2.18 -8.60
CA LYS A 152 -9.29 1.03 -7.89
C LYS A 152 -8.90 -0.30 -8.54
N LYS A 153 -9.10 -0.43 -9.86
CA LYS A 153 -8.77 -1.64 -10.61
C LYS A 153 -7.28 -1.96 -10.58
N THR A 154 -6.43 -0.97 -10.91
CA THR A 154 -4.98 -1.15 -10.94
C THR A 154 -4.43 -1.48 -9.56
N LEU A 155 -4.91 -0.77 -8.51
CA LEU A 155 -4.50 -1.02 -7.13
C LEU A 155 -4.81 -2.46 -6.71
N LEU A 156 -6.02 -2.95 -6.95
CA LEU A 156 -6.40 -4.30 -6.60
C LEU A 156 -5.64 -5.34 -7.43
N ASP A 157 -5.41 -5.08 -8.72
CA ASP A 157 -4.63 -5.96 -9.59
C ASP A 157 -3.17 -6.08 -9.10
N LEU A 158 -2.54 -4.96 -8.72
CA LEU A 158 -1.20 -4.96 -8.13
C LEU A 158 -1.15 -5.77 -6.83
N ILE A 159 -2.12 -5.59 -5.94
CA ILE A 159 -2.18 -6.33 -4.68
C ILE A 159 -2.37 -7.83 -4.94
N ARG A 160 -3.21 -8.21 -5.89
CA ARG A 160 -3.51 -9.61 -6.18
C ARG A 160 -2.35 -10.34 -6.87
N HIS A 161 -1.71 -9.70 -7.86
CA HIS A 161 -0.86 -10.40 -8.82
C HIS A 161 0.62 -9.97 -8.81
N PHE A 162 0.94 -8.78 -8.31
CA PHE A 162 2.28 -8.21 -8.43
C PHE A 162 3.03 -8.06 -7.11
N ILE A 163 2.38 -8.35 -5.99
CA ILE A 163 3.02 -8.38 -4.67
C ILE A 163 3.24 -9.84 -4.28
N VAL A 164 4.50 -10.24 -4.12
CA VAL A 164 4.88 -11.60 -3.74
C VAL A 164 5.56 -11.57 -2.38
N PHE A 165 5.20 -12.52 -1.52
CA PHE A 165 5.79 -12.73 -0.20
C PHE A 165 6.67 -13.97 -0.23
N GLU A 166 7.97 -13.82 -0.03
CA GLU A 166 8.91 -14.94 0.05
C GLU A 166 9.45 -15.06 1.48
N LYS A 167 9.37 -16.26 2.07
CA LYS A 167 10.02 -16.57 3.34
C LYS A 167 11.48 -16.91 3.10
N ALA A 168 12.39 -16.06 3.54
CA ALA A 168 13.81 -16.41 3.58
C ALA A 168 14.07 -17.46 4.68
N LYS A 169 14.86 -18.49 4.38
CA LYS A 169 15.08 -19.67 5.23
C LYS A 169 15.77 -19.44 6.58
N LYS A 170 16.15 -18.21 6.95
CA LYS A 170 16.95 -17.96 8.17
C LYS A 170 16.45 -16.86 9.12
N GLU A 171 15.56 -16.01 8.68
CA GLU A 171 14.87 -15.03 9.53
C GLU A 171 13.53 -14.80 8.88
N ASP A 172 12.48 -14.43 9.63
CA ASP A 172 11.14 -14.12 9.11
C ASP A 172 11.12 -12.87 8.20
N LEU A 173 12.07 -12.79 7.28
CA LEU A 173 12.19 -11.71 6.32
C LEU A 173 11.30 -12.01 5.12
N ILE A 174 10.19 -11.34 5.09
CA ILE A 174 9.26 -11.38 3.97
C ILE A 174 9.79 -10.40 2.92
N ILE A 175 10.29 -10.92 1.80
CA ILE A 175 10.75 -10.10 0.68
C ILE A 175 9.57 -9.87 -0.24
N PHE A 176 9.25 -8.59 -0.48
CA PHE A 176 8.23 -8.18 -1.41
C PHE A 176 8.89 -7.72 -2.71
N ALA A 177 8.43 -8.20 -3.83
CA ALA A 177 8.76 -7.65 -5.14
C ALA A 177 7.48 -7.12 -5.79
N ILE A 178 7.53 -5.89 -6.30
CA ILE A 178 6.60 -5.47 -7.35
C ILE A 178 7.29 -5.91 -8.64
N LEU A 179 6.73 -6.92 -9.28
CA LEU A 179 7.18 -7.34 -10.61
C LEU A 179 6.57 -6.35 -11.61
N CYS A 180 7.42 -5.48 -12.18
CA CYS A 180 7.08 -4.65 -13.34
C CYS A 180 7.54 -5.33 -14.61
#